data_516199f09fb2e431279d84c573aa8c46
#
_entry.id   516199f09fb2e431279d84c573aa8c46
#
_cell.length_a   1.000
_cell.length_b   1.000
_cell.length_c   1.000
_cell.angle_alpha   90.00
_cell.angle_beta   90.00
_cell.angle_gamma   90.00
#
_symmetry.space_group_name_H-M   'P 1'
#
loop_
_entity.id
_entity.type
_entity.pdbx_description
1 polymer ?
#
loop_
_entity_poly.entity_id
_entity_poly.type
_entity_poly.pdbx_seq_one_letter_code
_entity_poly.pdbx_strand_id
1 'polypeptide(L)'
;ELPSTRISYISIKPSPARARLIPKIRETNHLIQKYTSENEKLEFIEVFTAMLDAEGQPRADLFRADALHLNEAGYTLWRKIIAQHVR
;
A
#
# COMPACT_ATOMS: atom_id res chain seq x y z
N GLU A 1 -11.90 0.19 27.19
CA GLU A 1 -12.28 -0.95 26.37
C GLU A 1 -12.86 -0.50 25.03
N LEU A 2 -12.29 -0.98 23.95
CA LEU A 2 -12.72 -0.58 22.61
C LEU A 2 -12.85 -1.80 21.73
N PRO A 3 -13.85 -2.65 21.99
CA PRO A 3 -13.99 -3.90 21.23
C PRO A 3 -14.21 -3.68 19.73
N SER A 4 -14.68 -2.49 19.36
CA SER A 4 -14.91 -2.17 17.95
C SER A 4 -13.70 -1.55 17.28
N THR A 5 -12.61 -1.35 18.02
CA THR A 5 -11.41 -0.76 17.44
C THR A 5 -10.81 -1.71 16.41
N ARG A 6 -10.51 -1.17 15.23
CA ARG A 6 -9.88 -1.91 14.17
C ARG A 6 -8.50 -1.36 13.91
N ILE A 7 -7.58 -2.25 13.57
CA ILE A 7 -6.23 -1.87 13.18
C ILE A 7 -6.13 -2.04 11.67
N SER A 8 -5.70 -0.98 10.99
CA SER A 8 -5.55 -1.02 9.54
C SER A 8 -4.09 -1.14 9.18
N TYR A 9 -3.78 -2.10 8.33
CA TYR A 9 -2.45 -2.27 7.77
C TYR A 9 -2.45 -1.78 6.33
N ILE A 10 -1.52 -0.87 6.00
CA ILE A 10 -1.37 -0.39 4.64
C ILE A 10 -0.28 -1.21 3.98
N SER A 11 -0.54 -1.70 2.76
CA SER A 11 0.43 -2.52 2.04
C SER A 11 1.74 -1.74 1.83
N ILE A 12 2.84 -2.47 1.69
CA ILE A 12 4.14 -1.87 1.42
C ILE A 12 4.10 -1.29 0.01
N LYS A 13 4.56 -0.03 -0.13
CA LYS A 13 4.51 0.62 -1.43
C LYS A 13 5.66 0.17 -2.34
N PRO A 14 5.41 0.07 -3.65
CA PRO A 14 6.46 -0.30 -4.61
C PRO A 14 7.17 0.96 -5.10
N SER A 15 8.29 1.34 -4.47
CA SER A 15 9.01 2.54 -4.89
C SER A 15 9.99 2.19 -6.02
N PRO A 16 10.19 3.12 -6.99
CA PRO A 16 11.15 2.86 -8.08
C PRO A 16 12.56 2.58 -7.58
N ALA A 17 12.98 3.25 -6.51
CA ALA A 17 14.31 3.03 -5.95
C ALA A 17 14.50 1.60 -5.46
N ARG A 18 13.42 0.87 -5.20
CA ARG A 18 13.48 -0.50 -4.70
C ARG A 18 12.76 -1.47 -5.63
N ALA A 19 12.79 -1.15 -6.94
CA ALA A 19 12.06 -1.97 -7.91
C ALA A 19 12.51 -3.43 -7.91
N ARG A 20 13.80 -3.68 -7.62
CA ARG A 20 14.30 -5.06 -7.59
C ARG A 20 13.69 -5.88 -6.46
N LEU A 21 13.07 -5.23 -5.48
CA LEU A 21 12.47 -5.92 -4.34
C LEU A 21 10.98 -6.18 -4.54
N ILE A 22 10.42 -5.85 -5.70
CA ILE A 22 8.98 -6.00 -5.92
C ILE A 22 8.49 -7.42 -5.68
N PRO A 23 9.18 -8.48 -6.15
CA PRO A 23 8.69 -9.84 -5.85
C PRO A 23 8.61 -10.11 -4.36
N LYS A 24 9.61 -9.65 -3.60
CA LYS A 24 9.62 -9.83 -2.15
C LYS A 24 8.53 -8.99 -1.48
N ILE A 25 8.33 -7.75 -1.96
CA ILE A 25 7.29 -6.88 -1.43
C ILE A 25 5.92 -7.49 -1.69
N ARG A 26 5.74 -8.03 -2.89
CA ARG A 26 4.47 -8.66 -3.26
C ARG A 26 4.16 -9.85 -2.37
N GLU A 27 5.18 -10.65 -2.10
CA GLU A 27 5.03 -11.81 -1.21
C GLU A 27 4.69 -11.38 0.21
N THR A 28 5.40 -10.35 0.71
CA THR A 28 5.18 -9.86 2.06
C THR A 28 3.76 -9.29 2.20
N ASN A 29 3.32 -8.51 1.21
CA ASN A 29 1.97 -7.96 1.24
C ASN A 29 0.92 -9.06 1.23
N HIS A 30 1.18 -10.12 0.48
CA HIS A 30 0.25 -11.25 0.44
C HIS A 30 0.13 -11.92 1.81
N LEU A 31 1.24 -12.09 2.50
CA LEU A 31 1.23 -12.70 3.83
C LEU A 31 0.50 -11.82 4.84
N ILE A 32 0.71 -10.51 4.78
CA ILE A 32 0.04 -9.59 5.67
C ILE A 32 -1.47 -9.59 5.40
N GLN A 33 -1.84 -9.60 4.12
CA GLN A 33 -3.24 -9.64 3.74
C GLN A 33 -3.92 -10.90 4.26
N LYS A 34 -3.23 -12.03 4.15
CA LYS A 34 -3.77 -13.29 4.65
C LYS A 34 -3.97 -13.22 6.16
N TYR A 35 -2.99 -12.68 6.86
CA TYR A 35 -3.09 -12.56 8.31
C TYR A 35 -4.25 -11.67 8.72
N THR A 36 -4.43 -10.53 8.06
CA THR A 36 -5.52 -9.62 8.41
C THR A 36 -6.87 -10.20 8.08
N SER A 37 -6.96 -11.04 7.05
CA SER A 37 -8.24 -11.64 6.67
C SER A 37 -8.72 -12.67 7.69
N GLU A 38 -7.83 -13.15 8.55
CA GLU A 38 -8.18 -14.14 9.57
C GLU A 38 -8.59 -13.51 10.90
N ASN A 39 -8.65 -12.17 10.94
CA ASN A 39 -8.99 -11.47 12.17
C ASN A 39 -9.90 -10.29 11.84
N GLU A 40 -11.14 -10.33 12.30
CA GLU A 40 -12.11 -9.31 11.94
C GLU A 40 -11.82 -7.94 12.51
N LYS A 41 -10.87 -7.82 13.44
CA LYS A 41 -10.45 -6.53 13.98
C LYS A 41 -9.28 -5.95 13.20
N LEU A 42 -8.80 -6.65 12.18
CA LEU A 42 -7.70 -6.17 11.34
C LEU A 42 -8.23 -5.89 9.93
N GLU A 43 -7.68 -4.88 9.31
CA GLU A 43 -8.06 -4.49 7.96
C GLU A 43 -6.81 -4.25 7.14
N PHE A 44 -6.84 -4.68 5.88
CA PHE A 44 -5.72 -4.49 4.97
C PHE A 44 -6.11 -3.45 3.92
N ILE A 45 -5.35 -2.36 3.83
CA ILE A 45 -5.59 -1.32 2.84
C ILE A 45 -4.55 -1.49 1.74
N GLU A 46 -5.00 -1.87 0.57
CA GLU A 46 -4.13 -2.22 -0.54
C GLU A 46 -3.85 -0.99 -1.40
N VAL A 47 -2.62 -0.49 -1.33
CA VAL A 47 -2.18 0.63 -2.17
C VAL A 47 -1.16 0.17 -3.22
N PHE A 48 -0.62 -1.04 -3.07
CA PHE A 48 0.48 -1.53 -3.91
C PHE A 48 0.10 -1.57 -5.39
N THR A 49 -1.03 -2.21 -5.70
CA THR A 49 -1.43 -2.40 -7.09
C THR A 49 -1.70 -1.07 -7.79
N ALA A 50 -2.32 -0.12 -7.09
CA ALA A 50 -2.64 1.17 -7.67
C ALA A 50 -1.40 1.99 -8.01
N MET A 51 -0.26 1.64 -7.42
CA MET A 51 0.99 2.36 -7.65
C MET A 51 1.85 1.72 -8.74
N LEU A 52 1.34 0.69 -9.40
CA LEU A 52 2.05 0.04 -10.51
C LEU A 52 1.46 0.49 -11.83
N ASP A 53 2.33 0.53 -12.87
CA ASP A 53 1.85 0.83 -14.21
C ASP A 53 1.37 -0.46 -14.91
N ALA A 54 1.05 -0.35 -16.19
CA ALA A 54 0.47 -1.49 -16.92
C ALA A 54 1.44 -2.66 -17.04
N GLU A 55 2.74 -2.40 -16.90
CA GLU A 55 3.76 -3.46 -16.98
C GLU A 55 4.13 -3.99 -15.60
N GLY A 56 3.45 -3.55 -14.54
CA GLY A 56 3.74 -4.01 -13.19
C GLY A 56 4.94 -3.33 -12.55
N GLN A 57 5.36 -2.19 -13.09
CA GLN A 57 6.48 -1.43 -12.57
C GLN A 57 5.99 -0.25 -11.73
N PRO A 58 6.79 0.22 -10.76
CA PRO A 58 6.36 1.36 -9.93
C PRO A 58 6.16 2.62 -10.79
N ARG A 59 5.09 3.33 -10.50
CA ARG A 59 4.77 4.57 -11.20
C ARG A 59 5.65 5.70 -10.68
N ALA A 60 6.62 6.11 -11.50
CA ALA A 60 7.58 7.15 -11.11
C ALA A 60 6.89 8.49 -10.86
N ASP A 61 5.75 8.74 -11.51
CA ASP A 61 5.03 10.00 -11.35
C ASP A 61 4.45 10.20 -9.95
N LEU A 62 4.48 9.17 -9.12
CA LEU A 62 3.97 9.26 -7.75
C LEU A 62 5.05 9.56 -6.73
N PHE A 63 6.30 9.67 -7.17
CA PHE A 63 7.43 9.78 -6.27
C PHE A 63 8.24 11.03 -6.54
N ARG A 64 8.97 11.47 -5.49
CA ARG A 64 9.90 12.58 -5.62
C ARG A 64 11.12 12.16 -6.45
N ALA A 65 12.01 13.11 -6.67
CA ALA A 65 13.22 12.85 -7.45
C ALA A 65 14.06 11.71 -6.88
N ASP A 66 13.98 11.45 -5.58
CA ASP A 66 14.74 10.36 -4.96
C ASP A 66 14.15 8.99 -5.29
N ALA A 67 13.00 8.94 -5.96
CA ALA A 67 12.35 7.71 -6.37
C ALA A 67 11.98 6.82 -5.16
N LEU A 68 11.87 7.41 -3.99
CA LEU A 68 11.59 6.68 -2.76
C LEU A 68 10.43 7.27 -1.98
N HIS A 69 10.41 8.60 -1.82
CA HIS A 69 9.35 9.27 -1.07
C HIS A 69 8.24 9.72 -1.99
N LEU A 70 7.00 9.62 -1.50
CA LEU A 70 5.84 10.04 -2.28
C LEU A 70 5.87 11.54 -2.53
N ASN A 71 5.48 11.94 -3.74
CA ASN A 71 5.23 13.35 -4.01
C ASN A 71 3.75 13.64 -3.74
N GLU A 72 3.31 14.84 -4.12
CA GLU A 72 1.94 15.25 -3.86
C GLU A 72 0.93 14.33 -4.55
N ALA A 73 1.23 13.92 -5.78
CA ALA A 73 0.35 13.03 -6.51
C ALA A 73 0.25 11.67 -5.82
N GLY A 74 1.36 11.18 -5.27
CA GLY A 74 1.37 9.93 -4.54
C GLY A 74 0.53 10.00 -3.27
N TYR A 75 0.67 11.08 -2.51
CA TYR A 75 -0.14 11.25 -1.31
C TYR A 75 -1.61 11.42 -1.64
N THR A 76 -1.93 12.09 -2.74
CA THR A 76 -3.31 12.23 -3.17
C THR A 76 -3.93 10.88 -3.48
N LEU A 77 -3.19 10.02 -4.17
CA LEU A 77 -3.66 8.67 -4.45
C LEU A 77 -3.90 7.89 -3.16
N TRP A 78 -2.96 7.98 -2.22
CA TRP A 78 -3.09 7.28 -0.93
C TRP A 78 -4.32 7.78 -0.17
N ARG A 79 -4.52 9.10 -0.10
CA ARG A 79 -5.68 9.64 0.61
C ARG A 79 -6.98 9.14 0.00
N LYS A 80 -7.02 9.04 -1.32
CA LYS A 80 -8.22 8.57 -2.01
C LYS A 80 -8.52 7.11 -1.66
N ILE A 81 -7.48 6.27 -1.66
CA ILE A 81 -7.66 4.86 -1.35
C ILE A 81 -8.04 4.68 0.12
N ILE A 82 -7.34 5.36 1.01
CA ILE A 82 -7.60 5.21 2.44
C ILE A 82 -8.99 5.72 2.79
N ALA A 83 -9.44 6.78 2.14
CA ALA A 83 -10.76 7.34 2.40
C ALA A 83 -11.88 6.33 2.12
N GLN A 84 -11.65 5.38 1.22
CA GLN A 84 -12.64 4.36 0.91
C GLN A 84 -12.82 3.37 2.05
N HIS A 85 -11.89 3.32 2.99
CA HIS A 85 -11.92 2.41 4.12
C HIS A 85 -12.34 3.10 5.42
N VAL A 86 -12.50 4.41 5.41
CA VAL A 86 -12.88 5.18 6.60
C VAL A 86 -14.38 5.41 6.57
N ARG A 87 -15.03 5.16 7.71
CA ARG A 87 -16.48 5.31 7.83
C ARG A 87 -16.86 6.56 8.58
#